data_64ac14fb523dbbb2af9e098f13e5a5b5
#
_entry.id   64ac14fb523dbbb2af9e098f13e5a5b5
#
_cell.length_a   1.000
_cell.length_b   1.000
_cell.length_c   1.000
_cell.angle_alpha   90.00
_cell.angle_beta   90.00
_cell.angle_gamma   90.00
#
_symmetry.space_group_name_H-M   'P 1'
#
loop_
_entity.id
_entity.type
_entity.pdbx_description
1 polymer ?
#
loop_
_entity_poly.entity_id
_entity_poly.type
_entity_poly.pdbx_seq_one_letter_code
_entity_poly.pdbx_strand_id
1 'polypeptide(L)'
;METTPKILTRKNLFFLTYLFSFSLFSQSSYESSKDTYREDQLYFGSSYFIQSESISDFKQNGFSGNFQFGFIRDFPLNNNSTRAIGVGVGYERNFFTSNIQPIKENDEINYRIVVSKFLESKNEMSFSSIVIPLEYRWRKSNIDEFKFWRIYSGFKLKKNFTLYSNPSYGSELKIDEINDWTTS
;
A
#
# COMPACT_ATOMS: atom_id res chain seq x y z
N MET A 1 -24.98 -3.39 -28.90
CA MET A 1 -23.74 -4.16 -28.65
C MET A 1 -23.78 -4.54 -27.16
N GLU A 2 -24.33 -5.72 -26.87
CA GLU A 2 -24.56 -6.19 -25.51
C GLU A 2 -23.24 -6.73 -24.92
N THR A 3 -22.76 -6.11 -23.87
CA THR A 3 -21.64 -6.63 -23.08
C THR A 3 -22.19 -7.62 -22.07
N THR A 4 -22.13 -8.91 -22.40
CA THR A 4 -22.41 -9.99 -21.45
C THR A 4 -21.42 -9.94 -20.29
N PRO A 5 -21.87 -9.99 -19.01
CA PRO A 5 -20.96 -10.05 -17.87
C PRO A 5 -20.17 -11.37 -17.93
N LYS A 6 -18.84 -11.27 -17.80
CA LYS A 6 -17.97 -12.44 -17.72
C LYS A 6 -18.35 -13.25 -16.49
N ILE A 7 -19.06 -14.33 -16.69
CA ILE A 7 -19.42 -15.31 -15.67
C ILE A 7 -18.12 -15.84 -15.06
N LEU A 8 -18.03 -15.76 -13.74
CA LEU A 8 -16.94 -16.32 -12.95
C LEU A 8 -16.77 -17.79 -13.35
N THR A 9 -15.67 -18.13 -14.00
CA THR A 9 -15.48 -19.49 -14.52
C THR A 9 -15.39 -20.46 -13.33
N ARG A 10 -15.90 -21.67 -13.54
CA ARG A 10 -15.94 -22.76 -12.54
C ARG A 10 -14.57 -22.99 -11.85
N LYS A 11 -13.47 -22.75 -12.59
CA LYS A 11 -12.09 -22.80 -12.06
C LYS A 11 -11.80 -21.69 -11.03
N ASN A 12 -12.30 -20.48 -11.22
CA ASN A 12 -12.10 -19.37 -10.29
C ASN A 12 -12.92 -19.56 -9.01
N LEU A 13 -14.09 -20.19 -9.11
CA LEU A 13 -14.90 -20.54 -7.95
C LEU A 13 -14.23 -21.64 -7.11
N PHE A 14 -13.64 -22.66 -7.74
CA PHE A 14 -12.85 -23.68 -7.04
C PHE A 14 -11.61 -23.10 -6.36
N PHE A 15 -10.94 -22.15 -6.98
CA PHE A 15 -9.79 -21.49 -6.38
C PHE A 15 -10.18 -20.64 -5.16
N LEU A 16 -11.31 -19.95 -5.24
CA LEU A 16 -11.85 -19.16 -4.12
C LEU A 16 -12.28 -20.04 -2.94
N THR A 17 -12.93 -21.17 -3.20
CA THR A 17 -13.31 -22.14 -2.15
C THR A 17 -12.10 -22.84 -1.54
N TYR A 18 -11.05 -23.10 -2.33
CA TYR A 18 -9.80 -23.67 -1.85
C TYR A 18 -9.05 -22.70 -0.93
N LEU A 19 -8.98 -21.41 -1.25
CA LEU A 19 -8.42 -20.37 -0.38
C LEU A 19 -9.21 -20.22 0.92
N PHE A 20 -10.54 -20.34 0.86
CA PHE A 20 -11.39 -20.24 2.05
C PHE A 20 -11.23 -21.45 2.98
N SER A 21 -10.98 -22.65 2.45
CA SER A 21 -10.77 -23.85 3.26
C SER A 21 -9.44 -23.83 4.05
N PHE A 22 -8.40 -23.11 3.59
CA PHE A 22 -7.18 -22.93 4.37
C PHE A 22 -7.40 -22.10 5.64
N SER A 23 -8.37 -21.20 5.64
CA SER A 23 -8.70 -20.38 6.82
C SER A 23 -9.31 -21.19 7.97
N LEU A 24 -9.91 -22.35 7.68
CA LEU A 24 -10.56 -23.19 8.68
C LEU A 24 -9.59 -24.08 9.46
N PHE A 25 -8.38 -24.32 8.95
CA PHE A 25 -7.34 -25.08 9.64
C PHE A 25 -6.49 -24.26 10.62
N SER A 26 -6.72 -22.95 10.69
CA SER A 26 -6.01 -22.03 11.60
C SER A 26 -6.54 -22.07 13.04
N GLN A 27 -7.52 -22.87 13.36
CA GLN A 27 -8.00 -23.04 14.73
C GLN A 27 -7.16 -24.13 15.44
N SER A 28 -5.91 -23.82 15.69
CA SER A 28 -5.07 -24.60 16.60
C SER A 28 -5.57 -24.39 18.02
N SER A 29 -5.80 -25.49 18.72
CA SER A 29 -6.17 -25.57 20.12
C SER A 29 -5.31 -24.64 20.97
N TYR A 30 -5.95 -23.73 21.67
CA TYR A 30 -5.32 -22.85 22.66
C TYR A 30 -4.89 -23.69 23.86
N GLU A 31 -3.69 -24.27 23.81
CA GLU A 31 -3.00 -24.72 25.01
C GLU A 31 -2.42 -23.48 25.70
N SER A 32 -2.90 -23.24 26.91
CA SER A 32 -2.46 -22.21 27.83
C SER A 32 -1.04 -22.48 28.31
N SER A 33 -0.06 -22.37 27.43
CA SER A 33 1.31 -22.10 27.81
C SER A 33 1.43 -20.59 28.14
N LYS A 34 2.35 -20.20 29.01
CA LYS A 34 2.65 -18.78 29.33
C LYS A 34 3.07 -18.01 28.09
N ASP A 35 2.17 -17.88 27.12
CA ASP A 35 2.44 -17.25 25.86
C ASP A 35 2.49 -15.74 26.06
N THR A 36 3.64 -15.17 25.76
CA THR A 36 3.83 -13.73 25.66
C THR A 36 2.72 -13.16 24.76
N TYR A 37 1.96 -12.22 25.32
CA TYR A 37 0.88 -11.56 24.61
C TYR A 37 1.39 -10.88 23.33
N ARG A 38 0.81 -11.23 22.18
CA ARG A 38 1.15 -10.68 20.86
C ARG A 38 -0.04 -9.96 20.23
N GLU A 39 0.22 -8.86 19.54
CA GLU A 39 -0.77 -8.08 18.81
C GLU A 39 -0.45 -8.09 17.31
N ASP A 40 -0.67 -9.23 16.66
CA ASP A 40 -0.58 -9.30 15.21
C ASP A 40 -1.71 -8.46 14.59
N GLN A 41 -1.40 -7.69 13.54
CA GLN A 41 -2.32 -6.72 12.96
C GLN A 41 -2.44 -6.87 11.45
N LEU A 42 -3.68 -6.87 10.98
CA LEU A 42 -3.99 -6.48 9.61
C LEU A 42 -4.21 -4.98 9.59
N TYR A 43 -3.57 -4.28 8.67
CA TYR A 43 -3.79 -2.86 8.49
C TYR A 43 -4.35 -2.57 7.11
N PHE A 44 -5.15 -1.53 7.06
CA PHE A 44 -5.79 -1.02 5.88
C PHE A 44 -5.77 0.50 5.94
N GLY A 45 -5.38 1.16 4.86
CA GLY A 45 -5.28 2.60 4.85
C GLY A 45 -5.62 3.17 3.49
N SER A 46 -6.16 4.37 3.51
CA SER A 46 -6.41 5.18 2.33
C SER A 46 -6.11 6.62 2.67
N SER A 47 -5.52 7.37 1.75
CA SER A 47 -5.29 8.80 1.90
C SER A 47 -5.55 9.55 0.61
N TYR A 48 -5.82 10.83 0.74
CA TYR A 48 -5.98 11.77 -0.35
C TYR A 48 -4.82 12.77 -0.35
N PHE A 49 -4.25 13.07 -1.52
CA PHE A 49 -3.17 14.03 -1.66
C PHE A 49 -3.70 15.34 -2.24
N ILE A 50 -3.35 16.44 -1.57
CA ILE A 50 -3.63 17.79 -2.04
C ILE A 50 -2.30 18.52 -2.16
N GLN A 51 -2.02 19.07 -3.33
CA GLN A 51 -0.90 19.96 -3.52
C GLN A 51 -1.25 21.33 -2.92
N SER A 52 -0.53 21.73 -1.88
CA SER A 52 -0.74 23.02 -1.20
C SER A 52 0.19 24.13 -1.69
N GLU A 53 1.33 23.79 -2.28
CA GLU A 53 2.29 24.77 -2.80
C GLU A 53 2.08 25.03 -4.28
N SER A 54 2.16 26.31 -4.67
CA SER A 54 2.05 26.74 -6.05
C SER A 54 3.39 26.54 -6.76
N ILE A 55 3.56 25.42 -7.45
CA ILE A 55 4.66 25.21 -8.40
C ILE A 55 4.22 25.83 -9.73
N SER A 56 5.08 26.64 -10.36
CA SER A 56 4.76 27.27 -11.65
C SER A 56 4.29 26.23 -12.66
N ASP A 57 3.12 26.51 -13.26
CA ASP A 57 2.50 25.68 -14.31
C ASP A 57 2.06 24.27 -13.90
N PHE A 58 2.27 23.88 -12.65
CA PHE A 58 1.77 22.61 -12.13
C PHE A 58 0.28 22.70 -11.82
N LYS A 59 -0.47 21.67 -12.21
CA LYS A 59 -1.90 21.53 -11.90
C LYS A 59 -2.23 20.09 -11.51
N GLN A 60 -2.85 19.94 -10.35
CA GLN A 60 -3.49 18.69 -9.95
C GLN A 60 -4.92 18.70 -10.49
N ASN A 61 -5.20 17.91 -11.55
CA ASN A 61 -6.45 17.99 -12.31
C ASN A 61 -7.40 16.84 -11.98
N GLY A 62 -7.24 16.18 -10.84
CA GLY A 62 -8.10 15.06 -10.50
C GLY A 62 -7.76 14.40 -9.17
N PHE A 63 -8.37 13.26 -8.94
CA PHE A 63 -8.18 12.51 -7.71
C PHE A 63 -6.76 11.97 -7.63
N SER A 64 -6.11 12.26 -6.50
CA SER A 64 -4.78 11.75 -6.18
C SER A 64 -4.81 11.20 -4.76
N GLY A 65 -4.23 10.03 -4.57
CA GLY A 65 -4.28 9.40 -3.26
C GLY A 65 -3.52 8.09 -3.21
N ASN A 66 -3.63 7.40 -2.11
CA ASN A 66 -3.13 6.05 -1.99
C ASN A 66 -4.11 5.11 -1.32
N PHE A 67 -3.79 3.85 -1.50
CA PHE A 67 -4.48 2.74 -0.93
C PHE A 67 -3.43 1.72 -0.50
N GLN A 68 -3.49 1.27 0.74
CA GLN A 68 -2.52 0.34 1.30
C GLN A 68 -3.19 -0.71 2.18
N PHE A 69 -2.65 -1.90 2.17
CA PHE A 69 -3.05 -2.96 3.08
C PHE A 69 -1.85 -3.88 3.37
N GLY A 70 -1.88 -4.53 4.51
CA GLY A 70 -0.82 -5.47 4.86
C GLY A 70 -1.04 -6.10 6.22
N PHE A 71 -0.03 -6.87 6.61
CA PHE A 71 0.02 -7.59 7.87
C PHE A 71 1.30 -7.25 8.60
N ILE A 72 1.20 -7.04 9.91
CA ILE A 72 2.34 -6.82 10.80
C ILE A 72 2.29 -7.86 11.91
N ARG A 73 3.38 -8.59 12.06
CA ARG A 73 3.59 -9.53 13.14
C ARG A 73 4.31 -8.87 14.29
N ASP A 74 3.85 -9.16 15.49
CA ASP A 74 4.35 -8.62 16.73
C ASP A 74 5.36 -9.55 17.38
N PHE A 75 6.52 -9.03 17.73
CA PHE A 75 7.60 -9.74 18.44
C PHE A 75 7.84 -9.08 19.80
N PRO A 76 7.25 -9.62 20.89
CA PRO A 76 7.45 -9.10 22.23
C PRO A 76 8.91 -9.15 22.65
N LEU A 77 9.41 -8.06 23.24
CA LEU A 77 10.80 -7.94 23.72
C LEU A 77 10.94 -8.27 25.21
N ASN A 78 9.82 -8.35 25.92
CA ASN A 78 9.83 -8.65 27.37
C ASN A 78 8.65 -9.55 27.74
N ASN A 79 8.79 -10.25 28.86
CA ASN A 79 7.78 -11.21 29.34
C ASN A 79 6.41 -10.57 29.59
N ASN A 80 6.37 -9.29 29.94
CA ASN A 80 5.12 -8.56 30.17
C ASN A 80 4.52 -7.99 28.88
N SER A 81 5.15 -8.25 27.73
CA SER A 81 4.72 -7.77 26.42
C SER A 81 4.44 -6.28 26.32
N THR A 82 5.06 -5.47 27.21
CA THR A 82 4.92 -4.01 27.21
C THR A 82 5.72 -3.34 26.10
N ARG A 83 6.72 -4.03 25.57
CA ARG A 83 7.56 -3.58 24.46
C ARG A 83 7.62 -4.66 23.41
N ALA A 84 7.50 -4.25 22.15
CA ALA A 84 7.56 -5.19 21.03
C ALA A 84 8.16 -4.51 19.79
N ILE A 85 8.61 -5.34 18.85
CA ILE A 85 8.93 -4.94 17.48
C ILE A 85 7.88 -5.53 16.56
N GLY A 86 7.23 -4.68 15.78
CA GLY A 86 6.35 -5.07 14.70
C GLY A 86 7.12 -5.13 13.39
N VAL A 87 7.06 -6.26 12.70
CA VAL A 87 7.63 -6.45 11.36
C VAL A 87 6.52 -6.96 10.44
N GLY A 88 6.40 -6.38 9.26
CA GLY A 88 5.31 -6.74 8.39
C GLY A 88 5.64 -6.73 6.92
N VAL A 89 4.62 -7.05 6.14
CA VAL A 89 4.62 -6.93 4.70
C VAL A 89 3.27 -6.39 4.25
N GLY A 90 3.29 -5.53 3.25
CA GLY A 90 2.09 -4.95 2.68
C GLY A 90 2.25 -4.58 1.22
N TYR A 91 1.15 -4.14 0.68
CA TYR A 91 1.04 -3.60 -0.65
C TYR A 91 0.50 -2.17 -0.57
N GLU A 92 1.06 -1.29 -1.38
CA GLU A 92 0.60 0.08 -1.52
C GLU A 92 0.45 0.41 -3.01
N ARG A 93 -0.63 1.06 -3.35
CA ARG A 93 -0.82 1.65 -4.66
C ARG A 93 -1.11 3.14 -4.50
N ASN A 94 -0.26 3.94 -5.12
CA ASN A 94 -0.40 5.38 -5.23
C ASN A 94 -0.94 5.71 -6.60
N PHE A 95 -1.86 6.67 -6.67
CA PHE A 95 -2.36 7.23 -7.91
C PHE A 95 -2.36 8.74 -7.82
N PHE A 96 -1.92 9.34 -8.90
CA PHE A 96 -1.71 10.77 -8.99
C PHE A 96 -2.18 11.31 -10.34
N THR A 97 -3.07 12.28 -10.29
CA THR A 97 -3.64 12.89 -11.49
C THR A 97 -3.22 14.35 -11.58
N SER A 98 -2.39 14.66 -12.58
CA SER A 98 -1.80 16.00 -12.76
C SER A 98 -1.43 16.24 -14.22
N ASN A 99 -0.83 17.37 -14.49
CA ASN A 99 -0.23 17.69 -15.79
C ASN A 99 1.27 17.30 -15.89
N ILE A 100 1.79 16.48 -14.96
CA ILE A 100 3.14 15.92 -15.05
C ILE A 100 3.09 14.64 -15.91
N GLN A 101 4.05 14.56 -16.85
CA GLN A 101 4.20 13.38 -17.71
C GLN A 101 5.62 12.80 -17.56
N PRO A 102 5.76 11.51 -17.23
CA PRO A 102 7.04 10.83 -17.28
C PRO A 102 7.44 10.58 -18.73
N ILE A 103 8.71 10.68 -19.00
CA ILE A 103 9.34 10.41 -20.30
C ILE A 103 10.53 9.49 -20.03
N LYS A 104 10.61 8.38 -20.76
CA LYS A 104 11.78 7.51 -20.71
C LYS A 104 12.78 7.95 -21.78
N GLU A 105 13.95 8.42 -21.36
CA GLU A 105 15.07 8.79 -22.23
C GLU A 105 16.33 8.08 -21.72
N ASN A 106 17.02 7.32 -22.57
CA ASN A 106 18.28 6.64 -22.26
C ASN A 106 18.23 5.78 -20.96
N ASP A 107 17.12 5.03 -20.75
CA ASP A 107 16.83 4.26 -19.54
C ASP A 107 16.63 5.06 -18.24
N GLU A 108 16.64 6.39 -18.31
CA GLU A 108 16.25 7.26 -17.21
C GLU A 108 14.81 7.75 -17.37
N ILE A 109 14.11 7.91 -16.22
CA ILE A 109 12.77 8.45 -16.19
C ILE A 109 12.87 9.93 -15.83
N ASN A 110 12.57 10.78 -16.79
CA ASN A 110 12.45 12.21 -16.60
C ASN A 110 10.99 12.63 -16.48
N TYR A 111 10.72 13.74 -15.78
CA TYR A 111 9.37 14.26 -15.61
C TYR A 111 9.29 15.67 -16.20
N ARG A 112 8.24 15.91 -16.98
CA ARG A 112 7.96 17.25 -17.52
C ARG A 112 6.55 17.71 -17.16
N ILE A 113 6.39 19.02 -16.95
CA ILE A 113 5.09 19.64 -16.82
C ILE A 113 4.58 19.97 -18.24
N VAL A 114 3.40 19.46 -18.59
CA VAL A 114 2.78 19.71 -19.88
C VAL A 114 1.80 20.86 -19.76
N VAL A 115 2.12 21.98 -20.38
CA VAL A 115 1.25 23.15 -20.43
C VAL A 115 0.65 23.27 -21.82
N SER A 116 -0.66 23.07 -21.90
CA SER A 116 -1.40 23.30 -23.15
C SER A 116 -2.32 24.51 -23.02
N LYS A 117 -2.29 25.42 -23.99
CA LYS A 117 -3.17 26.59 -24.02
C LYS A 117 -4.60 26.25 -24.46
N PHE A 118 -4.82 25.10 -25.10
CA PHE A 118 -6.07 24.77 -25.75
C PHE A 118 -6.78 23.54 -25.16
N LEU A 119 -6.09 22.72 -24.38
CA LEU A 119 -6.62 21.45 -23.88
C LEU A 119 -6.09 21.21 -22.45
N GLU A 120 -6.93 20.74 -21.56
CA GLU A 120 -6.50 20.27 -20.24
C GLU A 120 -5.59 19.05 -20.42
N SER A 121 -4.29 19.27 -20.21
CA SER A 121 -3.36 18.13 -20.17
C SER A 121 -3.50 17.43 -18.84
N LYS A 122 -4.06 16.24 -18.88
CA LYS A 122 -4.24 15.36 -17.74
C LYS A 122 -3.39 14.11 -17.95
N ASN A 123 -2.66 13.73 -16.93
CA ASN A 123 -1.95 12.47 -16.88
C ASN A 123 -2.31 11.72 -15.58
N GLU A 124 -2.72 10.48 -15.72
CA GLU A 124 -2.99 9.57 -14.63
C GLU A 124 -1.78 8.67 -14.42
N MET A 125 -1.05 8.88 -13.33
CA MET A 125 0.06 8.05 -12.94
C MET A 125 -0.34 7.13 -11.78
N SER A 126 0.15 5.91 -11.79
CA SER A 126 0.03 5.03 -10.64
C SER A 126 1.31 4.26 -10.39
N PHE A 127 1.64 4.10 -9.12
CA PHE A 127 2.81 3.37 -8.63
C PHE A 127 2.34 2.24 -7.73
N SER A 128 2.90 1.06 -7.93
CA SER A 128 2.67 -0.09 -7.05
C SER A 128 3.94 -0.42 -6.29
N SER A 129 3.80 -0.66 -4.99
CA SER A 129 4.93 -0.90 -4.11
C SER A 129 4.68 -2.05 -3.15
N ILE A 130 5.74 -2.82 -2.87
CA ILE A 130 5.78 -3.68 -1.69
C ILE A 130 6.28 -2.83 -0.53
N VAL A 131 5.64 -2.98 0.61
CA VAL A 131 5.93 -2.22 1.83
C VAL A 131 6.37 -3.16 2.93
N ILE A 132 7.48 -2.85 3.58
CA ILE A 132 7.99 -3.56 4.77
C ILE A 132 7.94 -2.59 5.94
N PRO A 133 6.86 -2.59 6.76
CA PRO A 133 6.79 -1.79 7.97
C PRO A 133 7.67 -2.38 9.07
N LEU A 134 8.40 -1.50 9.75
CA LEU A 134 9.18 -1.79 10.95
C LEU A 134 8.74 -0.83 12.04
N GLU A 135 8.20 -1.34 13.16
CA GLU A 135 7.63 -0.54 14.22
C GLU A 135 8.20 -0.92 15.57
N TYR A 136 8.55 0.07 16.38
CA TYR A 136 8.71 -0.10 17.79
C TYR A 136 7.38 0.20 18.49
N ARG A 137 6.94 -0.73 19.31
CA ARG A 137 5.65 -0.71 19.99
C ARG A 137 5.84 -0.66 21.49
N TRP A 138 5.31 0.38 22.11
CA TRP A 138 5.26 0.52 23.54
C TRP A 138 3.81 0.56 23.99
N ARG A 139 3.46 -0.35 24.90
CA ARG A 139 2.07 -0.53 25.33
C ARG A 139 2.00 -0.91 26.79
N LYS A 140 0.91 -0.52 27.43
CA LYS A 140 0.51 -1.02 28.74
C LYS A 140 -0.88 -1.64 28.54
N SER A 141 -0.91 -2.92 28.21
CA SER A 141 -2.13 -3.70 28.10
C SER A 141 -1.88 -5.06 28.71
N ASN A 142 -2.79 -5.49 29.58
CA ASN A 142 -2.89 -6.84 30.09
C ASN A 142 -4.21 -7.44 29.61
N ILE A 143 -4.28 -8.77 29.53
CA ILE A 143 -5.51 -9.50 29.16
C ILE A 143 -6.65 -9.16 30.13
N ASP A 144 -6.32 -8.82 31.38
CA ASP A 144 -7.28 -8.61 32.48
C ASP A 144 -7.69 -7.15 32.69
N GLU A 145 -7.05 -6.18 32.07
CA GLU A 145 -7.33 -4.76 32.28
C GLU A 145 -7.87 -4.09 31.02
N PHE A 146 -9.07 -3.50 31.08
CA PHE A 146 -9.67 -2.70 30.00
C PHE A 146 -8.98 -1.34 29.77
N LYS A 147 -8.05 -0.93 30.64
CA LYS A 147 -7.27 0.30 30.48
C LYS A 147 -5.99 -0.01 29.75
N PHE A 148 -5.88 0.47 28.52
CA PHE A 148 -4.67 0.32 27.72
C PHE A 148 -4.29 1.63 27.04
N TRP A 149 -3.01 1.85 26.89
CA TRP A 149 -2.47 2.84 25.97
C TRP A 149 -1.40 2.19 25.11
N ARG A 150 -1.25 2.69 23.89
CA ARG A 150 -0.34 2.16 22.88
C ARG A 150 0.32 3.31 22.15
N ILE A 151 1.63 3.24 21.99
CA ILE A 151 2.41 4.15 21.15
C ILE A 151 3.22 3.29 20.20
N TYR A 152 3.04 3.52 18.92
CA TYR A 152 3.79 2.87 17.85
C TYR A 152 4.57 3.94 17.12
N SER A 153 5.86 3.67 16.91
CA SER A 153 6.76 4.52 16.16
C SER A 153 7.60 3.64 15.24
N GLY A 154 7.81 4.06 14.02
CA GLY A 154 8.53 3.23 13.07
C GLY A 154 8.71 3.91 11.72
N PHE A 155 9.14 3.12 10.77
CA PHE A 155 9.31 3.52 9.38
C PHE A 155 8.90 2.38 8.44
N LYS A 156 8.67 2.75 7.19
CA LYS A 156 8.32 1.79 6.14
C LYS A 156 9.41 1.82 5.07
N LEU A 157 9.94 0.65 4.74
CA LEU A 157 10.75 0.47 3.53
C LEU A 157 9.79 0.12 2.39
N LYS A 158 9.90 0.83 1.29
CA LYS A 158 9.06 0.62 0.11
C LYS A 158 9.92 0.29 -1.09
N LYS A 159 9.55 -0.74 -1.82
CA LYS A 159 10.11 -1.06 -3.13
C LYS A 159 9.04 -0.87 -4.19
N ASN A 160 9.23 0.12 -5.05
CA ASN A 160 8.38 0.34 -6.20
C ASN A 160 8.70 -0.71 -7.27
N PHE A 161 7.68 -1.28 -7.91
CA PHE A 161 7.88 -2.30 -8.95
C PHE A 161 7.10 -2.02 -10.23
N THR A 162 6.14 -1.12 -10.22
CA THR A 162 5.41 -0.74 -11.42
C THR A 162 5.12 0.75 -11.40
N LEU A 163 5.40 1.42 -12.52
CA LEU A 163 4.91 2.74 -12.86
C LEU A 163 4.01 2.62 -14.08
N TYR A 164 2.80 3.10 -13.98
CA TYR A 164 1.87 3.25 -15.09
C TYR A 164 1.53 4.73 -15.28
N SER A 165 1.57 5.19 -16.52
CA SER A 165 1.22 6.55 -16.89
C SER A 165 0.32 6.53 -18.11
N ASN A 166 -0.85 7.16 -17.99
CA ASN A 166 -1.83 7.30 -19.05
C ASN A 166 -2.13 8.78 -19.30
N PRO A 167 -1.38 9.42 -20.19
CA PRO A 167 -1.60 10.81 -20.54
C PRO A 167 -2.82 10.96 -21.47
N SER A 168 -3.55 12.07 -21.34
CA SER A 168 -4.63 12.42 -22.29
C SER A 168 -4.12 12.62 -23.71
N TYR A 169 -2.84 12.96 -23.86
CA TYR A 169 -2.14 13.14 -25.14
C TYR A 169 -0.77 12.47 -25.06
N GLY A 170 -0.52 11.56 -26.00
CA GLY A 170 0.74 10.81 -26.08
C GLY A 170 0.50 9.31 -25.90
N SER A 171 1.58 8.57 -25.76
CA SER A 171 1.53 7.12 -25.58
C SER A 171 1.48 6.77 -24.08
N GLU A 172 0.73 5.74 -23.76
CA GLU A 172 0.78 5.11 -22.45
C GLU A 172 2.21 4.63 -22.17
N LEU A 173 2.66 4.83 -20.94
CA LEU A 173 3.96 4.36 -20.47
C LEU A 173 3.74 3.38 -19.33
N LYS A 174 4.21 2.16 -19.50
CA LYS A 174 4.27 1.16 -18.45
C LYS A 174 5.72 0.76 -18.23
N ILE A 175 6.19 0.89 -17.01
CA ILE A 175 7.51 0.47 -16.59
C ILE A 175 7.31 -0.58 -15.50
N ASP A 176 7.66 -1.81 -15.82
CA ASP A 176 7.78 -2.92 -14.88
C ASP A 176 9.27 -2.98 -14.47
N GLU A 177 9.64 -3.06 -13.27
CA GLU A 177 11.02 -3.02 -12.74
C GLU A 177 11.58 -1.61 -12.48
N ILE A 178 10.92 -0.92 -11.56
CA ILE A 178 11.54 0.24 -10.90
C ILE A 178 12.36 -0.31 -9.74
N ASN A 179 13.68 -0.15 -9.78
CA ASN A 179 14.55 -0.70 -8.73
C ASN A 179 14.85 0.31 -7.61
N ASP A 180 13.88 1.14 -7.27
CA ASP A 180 14.06 2.18 -6.28
C ASP A 180 13.47 1.78 -4.92
N TRP A 181 14.33 1.85 -3.90
CA TRP A 181 13.94 1.73 -2.50
C TRP A 181 13.71 3.13 -1.92
N THR A 182 12.59 3.33 -1.26
CA THR A 182 12.26 4.57 -0.56
C THR A 182 11.87 4.30 0.88
N THR A 183 12.07 5.29 1.75
CA THR A 183 11.66 5.26 3.16
C THR A 183 10.57 6.28 3.42
N SER A 184 9.66 5.95 4.32
CA SER A 184 8.61 6.85 4.79
C SER A 184 8.25 6.60 6.25
#